data_6266c0f0257ba94105b15005016ac07c
#
_entry.id   6266c0f0257ba94105b15005016ac07c
#
_cell.length_a   1.000
_cell.length_b   1.000
_cell.length_c   1.000
_cell.angle_alpha   90.00
_cell.angle_beta   90.00
_cell.angle_gamma   90.00
#
_symmetry.space_group_name_H-M   'P 1'
#
loop_
_entity.id
_entity.type
_entity.pdbx_description
1 polymer ?
#
loop_
_entity_poly.entity_id
_entity_poly.type
_entity_poly.pdbx_seq_one_letter_code
_entity_poly.pdbx_strand_id
1 'polypeptide(L)'
;MSADKVAEYADSLCYTDLMAGYYLGAPDAVLQAIADYSAWFFVWDDRHDRDIVHRRPAAWKRLRERLHTALDAPRDHLRHEDPLIAGFADAMVRLYSFLPDSWNDRFARHFHAVIDAYDQEFHNRTEGVIPTVDDYLELRRLTFAHAIWIDLLEPSAGCELPDTVRKHPEFQRAALLSQEFAAWYNDLCSLPKEIAGDEVHNLGISLIKHEELTLEEAVAELRRRIEQCIQEFLAAERGALRVADEIDDGTVRGKEIADAVRACVANMRNWFSSVYWFHHESGRYMVDSWDDRSTPPYVNNEAAGEK
;
A
#
# COMPACT_ATOMS: atom_id res chain seq x y z
N MET A 1 -20.31 11.56 -16.20
CA MET A 1 -20.71 10.17 -15.98
C MET A 1 -21.84 10.17 -14.94
N SER A 2 -22.82 9.24 -15.02
CA SER A 2 -23.86 9.13 -13.98
C SER A 2 -23.25 8.53 -12.70
N ALA A 3 -23.88 8.81 -11.52
CA ALA A 3 -23.44 8.24 -10.25
C ALA A 3 -23.37 6.70 -10.29
N ASP A 4 -24.33 6.06 -10.98
CA ASP A 4 -24.39 4.60 -11.14
C ASP A 4 -23.14 4.06 -11.88
N LYS A 5 -22.69 4.74 -12.94
CA LYS A 5 -21.48 4.35 -13.67
C LYS A 5 -20.20 4.58 -12.87
N VAL A 6 -20.17 5.58 -11.96
CA VAL A 6 -19.04 5.76 -11.03
C VAL A 6 -19.01 4.63 -10.03
N ALA A 7 -20.16 4.24 -9.48
CA ALA A 7 -20.27 3.12 -8.55
C ALA A 7 -19.85 1.79 -9.21
N GLU A 8 -20.39 1.50 -10.41
CA GLU A 8 -20.03 0.30 -11.18
C GLU A 8 -18.52 0.23 -11.47
N TYR A 9 -17.91 1.35 -11.82
CA TYR A 9 -16.47 1.42 -12.02
C TYR A 9 -15.71 1.18 -10.72
N ALA A 10 -16.10 1.84 -9.62
CA ALA A 10 -15.48 1.66 -8.31
C ALA A 10 -15.56 0.20 -7.83
N ASP A 11 -16.71 -0.44 -8.03
CA ASP A 11 -16.90 -1.86 -7.71
C ASP A 11 -15.96 -2.77 -8.53
N SER A 12 -15.75 -2.45 -9.82
CA SER A 12 -14.85 -3.23 -10.69
C SER A 12 -13.38 -3.16 -10.26
N LEU A 13 -12.99 -2.19 -9.43
CA LEU A 13 -11.61 -2.03 -8.95
C LEU A 13 -11.26 -2.99 -7.81
N CYS A 14 -12.25 -3.60 -7.15
CA CYS A 14 -12.08 -4.63 -6.10
C CYS A 14 -11.22 -4.21 -4.89
N TYR A 15 -11.12 -2.92 -4.58
CA TYR A 15 -10.28 -2.45 -3.46
C TYR A 15 -10.77 -2.94 -2.10
N THR A 16 -12.09 -2.98 -1.92
CA THR A 16 -12.72 -3.49 -0.69
C THR A 16 -12.45 -4.98 -0.51
N ASP A 17 -12.55 -5.76 -1.61
CA ASP A 17 -12.31 -7.20 -1.58
C ASP A 17 -10.85 -7.53 -1.28
N LEU A 18 -9.91 -6.73 -1.81
CA LEU A 18 -8.49 -6.83 -1.48
C LEU A 18 -8.27 -6.66 0.04
N MET A 19 -8.89 -5.64 0.64
CA MET A 19 -8.74 -5.39 2.08
C MET A 19 -9.45 -6.45 2.93
N ALA A 20 -10.60 -6.94 2.49
CA ALA A 20 -11.28 -8.06 3.16
C ALA A 20 -10.42 -9.32 3.18
N GLY A 21 -9.69 -9.59 2.09
CA GLY A 21 -8.74 -10.67 2.03
C GLY A 21 -7.47 -10.43 2.85
N TYR A 22 -7.00 -9.18 2.93
CA TYR A 22 -5.80 -8.81 3.70
C TYR A 22 -5.99 -8.94 5.21
N TYR A 23 -7.17 -8.54 5.71
CA TYR A 23 -7.47 -8.41 7.13
C TYR A 23 -8.67 -9.30 7.52
N LEU A 24 -8.60 -10.56 7.09
CA LEU A 24 -9.64 -11.55 7.35
C LEU A 24 -9.86 -11.74 8.87
N GLY A 25 -11.11 -11.62 9.29
CA GLY A 25 -11.49 -11.73 10.71
C GLY A 25 -11.40 -10.41 11.49
N ALA A 26 -11.02 -9.30 10.85
CA ALA A 26 -11.10 -7.99 11.46
C ALA A 26 -12.56 -7.62 11.84
N PRO A 27 -12.79 -6.88 12.93
CA PRO A 27 -14.12 -6.35 13.24
C PRO A 27 -14.65 -5.47 12.10
N ASP A 28 -15.95 -5.55 11.80
CA ASP A 28 -16.57 -4.86 10.66
C ASP A 28 -16.24 -3.37 10.60
N ALA A 29 -16.27 -2.67 11.73
CA ALA A 29 -15.95 -1.22 11.78
C ALA A 29 -14.49 -0.93 11.44
N VAL A 30 -13.56 -1.81 11.83
CA VAL A 30 -12.14 -1.71 11.51
C VAL A 30 -11.92 -1.99 10.02
N LEU A 31 -12.51 -3.08 9.53
CA LEU A 31 -12.41 -3.47 8.12
C LEU A 31 -12.95 -2.37 7.20
N GLN A 32 -14.11 -1.77 7.55
CA GLN A 32 -14.67 -0.66 6.79
C GLN A 32 -13.73 0.55 6.75
N ALA A 33 -13.14 0.92 7.89
CA ALA A 33 -12.21 2.06 7.93
C ALA A 33 -10.94 1.78 7.11
N ILE A 34 -10.42 0.54 7.15
CA ILE A 34 -9.27 0.13 6.34
C ILE A 34 -9.62 0.12 4.85
N ALA A 35 -10.80 -0.37 4.47
CA ALA A 35 -11.26 -0.38 3.08
C ALA A 35 -11.42 1.03 2.52
N ASP A 36 -12.04 1.94 3.29
CA ASP A 36 -12.19 3.34 2.89
C ASP A 36 -10.84 4.05 2.78
N TYR A 37 -9.91 3.80 3.70
CA TYR A 37 -8.53 4.27 3.61
C TYR A 37 -7.83 3.73 2.37
N SER A 38 -7.97 2.44 2.08
CA SER A 38 -7.38 1.83 0.89
C SER A 38 -7.92 2.44 -0.40
N ALA A 39 -9.23 2.61 -0.51
CA ALA A 39 -9.84 3.27 -1.66
C ALA A 39 -9.32 4.71 -1.82
N TRP A 40 -9.18 5.45 -0.71
CA TRP A 40 -8.57 6.77 -0.70
C TRP A 40 -7.10 6.71 -1.18
N PHE A 41 -6.32 5.72 -0.72
CA PHE A 41 -4.91 5.57 -1.09
C PHE A 41 -4.74 5.39 -2.60
N PHE A 42 -5.56 4.57 -3.23
CA PHE A 42 -5.53 4.39 -4.69
C PHE A 42 -5.95 5.66 -5.45
N VAL A 43 -6.93 6.42 -4.93
CA VAL A 43 -7.31 7.72 -5.53
C VAL A 43 -6.18 8.75 -5.42
N TRP A 44 -5.45 8.74 -4.30
CA TRP A 44 -4.27 9.57 -4.12
C TRP A 44 -3.13 9.17 -5.06
N ASP A 45 -2.87 7.88 -5.22
CA ASP A 45 -1.91 7.31 -6.17
C ASP A 45 -2.22 7.75 -7.62
N ASP A 46 -3.46 7.58 -8.06
CA ASP A 46 -3.91 8.04 -9.39
C ASP A 46 -3.77 9.58 -9.54
N ARG A 47 -3.94 10.35 -8.47
CA ARG A 47 -3.72 11.79 -8.49
C ARG A 47 -2.25 12.15 -8.62
N HIS A 48 -1.37 11.44 -7.94
CA HIS A 48 0.07 11.55 -8.05
C HIS A 48 0.54 11.26 -9.47
N ASP A 49 0.10 10.15 -10.06
CA ASP A 49 0.39 9.78 -11.44
C ASP A 49 -0.03 10.87 -12.43
N ARG A 50 -1.22 11.42 -12.26
CA ARG A 50 -1.71 12.51 -13.10
C ARG A 50 -0.84 13.76 -13.00
N ASP A 51 -0.40 14.14 -11.80
CA ASP A 51 0.44 15.32 -11.61
C ASP A 51 1.84 15.13 -12.21
N ILE A 52 2.34 13.88 -12.24
CA ILE A 52 3.57 13.51 -12.98
C ILE A 52 3.38 13.67 -14.50
N VAL A 53 2.36 12.98 -15.06
CA VAL A 53 2.08 12.98 -16.50
C VAL A 53 1.88 14.42 -17.04
N HIS A 54 1.20 15.27 -16.28
CA HIS A 54 0.96 16.66 -16.65
C HIS A 54 2.06 17.63 -16.21
N ARG A 55 3.14 17.11 -15.62
CA ARG A 55 4.29 17.90 -15.12
C ARG A 55 3.85 19.05 -14.22
N ARG A 56 3.11 18.75 -13.14
CA ARG A 56 2.54 19.73 -12.20
C ARG A 56 3.24 19.76 -10.84
N PRO A 57 4.54 20.07 -10.75
CA PRO A 57 5.30 20.00 -9.48
C PRO A 57 4.74 20.93 -8.41
N ALA A 58 4.19 22.09 -8.79
CA ALA A 58 3.61 23.01 -7.82
C ALA A 58 2.28 22.49 -7.23
N ALA A 59 1.47 21.76 -8.01
CA ALA A 59 0.24 21.12 -7.52
C ALA A 59 0.59 19.96 -6.57
N TRP A 60 1.54 19.10 -6.97
CA TRP A 60 2.06 18.04 -6.13
C TRP A 60 2.62 18.55 -4.80
N LYS A 61 3.48 19.56 -4.84
CA LYS A 61 4.05 20.17 -3.63
C LYS A 61 2.95 20.65 -2.65
N ARG A 62 1.93 21.36 -3.16
CA ARG A 62 0.81 21.81 -2.31
C ARG A 62 0.02 20.65 -1.72
N LEU A 63 -0.24 19.60 -2.51
CA LEU A 63 -0.94 18.41 -2.04
C LEU A 63 -0.15 17.73 -0.93
N ARG A 64 1.15 17.52 -1.13
CA ARG A 64 2.06 16.93 -0.14
C ARG A 64 2.04 17.70 1.19
N GLU A 65 2.20 19.02 1.15
CA GLU A 65 2.16 19.87 2.34
C GLU A 65 0.82 19.76 3.09
N ARG A 66 -0.28 19.70 2.36
CA ARG A 66 -1.63 19.52 2.95
C ARG A 66 -1.82 18.13 3.55
N LEU A 67 -1.28 17.09 2.94
CA LEU A 67 -1.32 15.74 3.49
C LEU A 67 -0.55 15.63 4.80
N HIS A 68 0.64 16.21 4.90
CA HIS A 68 1.39 16.26 6.15
C HIS A 68 0.59 16.96 7.26
N THR A 69 0.01 18.13 6.98
CA THR A 69 -0.80 18.86 7.98
C THR A 69 -2.09 18.13 8.36
N ALA A 70 -2.74 17.48 7.39
CA ALA A 70 -3.95 16.70 7.65
C ALA A 70 -3.65 15.42 8.47
N LEU A 71 -2.47 14.84 8.31
CA LEU A 71 -2.03 13.69 9.09
C LEU A 71 -1.77 14.08 10.56
N ASP A 72 -1.16 15.24 10.80
CA ASP A 72 -0.86 15.75 12.13
C ASP A 72 -2.12 16.20 12.91
N ALA A 73 -3.12 16.75 12.20
CA ALA A 73 -4.34 17.29 12.80
C ALA A 73 -5.60 16.92 11.97
N PRO A 74 -5.94 15.62 11.85
CA PRO A 74 -6.97 15.19 10.92
C PRO A 74 -8.35 15.78 11.22
N ARG A 75 -8.70 16.03 12.49
CA ARG A 75 -9.99 16.62 12.86
C ARG A 75 -10.19 18.04 12.30
N ASP A 76 -9.13 18.79 12.10
CA ASP A 76 -9.18 20.18 11.59
C ASP A 76 -9.41 20.19 10.07
N HIS A 77 -9.21 19.06 9.40
CA HIS A 77 -9.30 18.94 7.94
C HIS A 77 -10.55 18.19 7.44
N LEU A 78 -11.45 17.73 8.32
CA LEU A 78 -12.68 17.01 7.95
C LEU A 78 -13.60 17.76 6.96
N ARG A 79 -13.49 19.09 6.89
CA ARG A 79 -14.26 19.96 6.00
C ARG A 79 -13.37 20.75 5.04
N HIS A 80 -12.22 20.18 4.71
CA HIS A 80 -11.31 20.80 3.76
C HIS A 80 -11.97 20.91 2.38
N GLU A 81 -11.71 22.01 1.65
CA GLU A 81 -12.27 22.28 0.32
C GLU A 81 -11.87 21.22 -0.74
N ASP A 82 -10.64 20.67 -0.63
CA ASP A 82 -10.19 19.54 -1.45
C ASP A 82 -10.76 18.23 -0.87
N PRO A 83 -11.64 17.53 -1.60
CA PRO A 83 -12.27 16.29 -1.11
C PRO A 83 -11.26 15.18 -0.84
N LEU A 84 -10.10 15.18 -1.52
CA LEU A 84 -9.04 14.20 -1.26
C LEU A 84 -8.46 14.39 0.15
N ILE A 85 -8.22 15.64 0.58
CA ILE A 85 -7.74 15.96 1.92
C ILE A 85 -8.81 15.67 2.97
N ALA A 86 -10.08 16.05 2.70
CA ALA A 86 -11.18 15.77 3.62
C ALA A 86 -11.41 14.26 3.82
N GLY A 87 -11.35 13.49 2.75
CA GLY A 87 -11.47 12.03 2.79
C GLY A 87 -10.30 11.37 3.55
N PHE A 88 -9.08 11.86 3.35
CA PHE A 88 -7.92 11.44 4.13
C PHE A 88 -8.11 11.70 5.62
N ALA A 89 -8.50 12.91 5.97
CA ALA A 89 -8.74 13.31 7.35
C ALA A 89 -9.81 12.44 8.03
N ASP A 90 -10.91 12.14 7.33
CA ASP A 90 -11.96 11.24 7.81
C ASP A 90 -11.43 9.82 8.06
N ALA A 91 -10.68 9.26 7.12
CA ALA A 91 -10.07 7.95 7.27
C ALA A 91 -9.13 7.91 8.49
N MET A 92 -8.27 8.93 8.67
CA MET A 92 -7.36 9.03 9.82
C MET A 92 -8.11 9.15 11.14
N VAL A 93 -9.15 9.99 11.23
CA VAL A 93 -9.96 10.11 12.46
C VAL A 93 -10.57 8.77 12.85
N ARG A 94 -11.03 7.98 11.90
CA ARG A 94 -11.60 6.65 12.17
C ARG A 94 -10.54 5.65 12.57
N LEU A 95 -9.44 5.55 11.83
CA LEU A 95 -8.34 4.63 12.14
C LEU A 95 -7.74 4.90 13.53
N TYR A 96 -7.50 6.17 13.87
CA TYR A 96 -6.96 6.58 15.17
C TYR A 96 -7.90 6.31 16.36
N SER A 97 -9.16 5.97 16.10
CA SER A 97 -10.10 5.64 17.17
C SER A 97 -10.01 4.19 17.68
N PHE A 98 -9.30 3.32 16.99
CA PHE A 98 -9.28 1.89 17.31
C PHE A 98 -8.17 1.47 18.30
N LEU A 99 -7.06 2.20 18.32
CA LEU A 99 -5.89 1.89 19.14
C LEU A 99 -5.38 3.12 19.90
N PRO A 100 -4.48 2.94 20.90
CA PRO A 100 -3.93 4.04 21.67
C PRO A 100 -3.08 5.03 20.83
N ASP A 101 -2.82 6.22 21.42
CA ASP A 101 -2.01 7.27 20.78
C ASP A 101 -0.60 6.80 20.40
N SER A 102 -0.02 5.83 21.10
CA SER A 102 1.27 5.21 20.76
C SER A 102 1.26 4.58 19.37
N TRP A 103 0.16 3.94 19.00
CA TRP A 103 -0.04 3.40 17.65
C TRP A 103 -0.25 4.52 16.64
N ASN A 104 -1.09 5.52 16.97
CA ASN A 104 -1.37 6.67 16.12
C ASN A 104 -0.08 7.42 15.75
N ASP A 105 0.79 7.69 16.73
CA ASP A 105 2.07 8.36 16.55
C ASP A 105 3.02 7.55 15.65
N ARG A 106 3.00 6.22 15.76
CA ARG A 106 3.81 5.33 14.92
C ARG A 106 3.30 5.33 13.48
N PHE A 107 2.01 5.12 13.31
CA PHE A 107 1.35 5.14 12.02
C PHE A 107 1.59 6.48 11.29
N ALA A 108 1.43 7.61 11.99
CA ALA A 108 1.70 8.94 11.43
C ALA A 108 3.15 9.07 10.97
N ARG A 109 4.14 8.64 11.78
CA ARG A 109 5.56 8.69 11.35
C ARG A 109 5.82 7.86 10.10
N HIS A 110 5.25 6.66 10.01
CA HIS A 110 5.38 5.83 8.82
C HIS A 110 4.71 6.48 7.60
N PHE A 111 3.56 7.12 7.81
CA PHE A 111 2.86 7.76 6.70
C PHE A 111 3.57 9.04 6.21
N HIS A 112 4.17 9.82 7.11
CA HIS A 112 5.05 10.93 6.70
C HIS A 112 6.17 10.45 5.79
N ALA A 113 6.81 9.32 6.12
CA ALA A 113 7.84 8.73 5.28
C ALA A 113 7.32 8.27 3.91
N VAL A 114 6.08 7.75 3.85
CA VAL A 114 5.43 7.42 2.58
C VAL A 114 5.21 8.67 1.72
N ILE A 115 4.67 9.74 2.29
CA ILE A 115 4.45 11.01 1.58
C ILE A 115 5.77 11.57 1.02
N ASP A 116 6.85 11.52 1.80
CA ASP A 116 8.17 11.98 1.37
C ASP A 116 8.78 11.07 0.29
N ALA A 117 8.53 9.76 0.36
CA ALA A 117 8.98 8.82 -0.67
C ALA A 117 8.27 9.03 -2.02
N TYR A 118 6.98 9.37 -2.00
CA TYR A 118 6.24 9.77 -3.20
C TYR A 118 6.81 11.03 -3.85
N ASP A 119 7.40 11.96 -3.07
CA ASP A 119 8.11 13.12 -3.62
C ASP A 119 9.39 12.70 -4.37
N GLN A 120 10.13 11.73 -3.83
CA GLN A 120 11.30 11.17 -4.51
C GLN A 120 10.91 10.42 -5.80
N GLU A 121 9.84 9.65 -5.75
CA GLU A 121 9.29 8.98 -6.93
C GLU A 121 8.84 9.99 -7.98
N PHE A 122 8.12 11.07 -7.57
CA PHE A 122 7.73 12.16 -8.45
C PHE A 122 8.93 12.76 -9.18
N HIS A 123 10.02 13.00 -8.46
CA HIS A 123 11.24 13.54 -9.02
C HIS A 123 11.87 12.57 -10.04
N ASN A 124 12.04 11.30 -9.66
CA ASN A 124 12.62 10.29 -10.55
C ASN A 124 11.83 10.17 -11.87
N ARG A 125 10.50 10.11 -11.78
CA ARG A 125 9.61 9.96 -12.94
C ARG A 125 9.57 11.21 -13.83
N THR A 126 9.58 12.40 -13.25
CA THR A 126 9.58 13.65 -14.04
C THR A 126 10.90 13.93 -14.74
N GLU A 127 12.02 13.49 -14.15
CA GLU A 127 13.37 13.64 -14.72
C GLU A 127 13.81 12.41 -15.56
N GLY A 128 13.00 11.35 -15.60
CA GLY A 128 13.31 10.12 -16.33
C GLY A 128 14.48 9.33 -15.70
N VAL A 129 14.63 9.44 -14.38
CA VAL A 129 15.69 8.73 -13.63
C VAL A 129 15.21 7.33 -13.27
N ILE A 130 15.82 6.31 -13.85
CA ILE A 130 15.60 4.91 -13.46
C ILE A 130 16.51 4.61 -12.29
N PRO A 131 15.99 4.27 -11.08
CA PRO A 131 16.83 3.96 -9.92
C PRO A 131 17.60 2.65 -10.13
N THR A 132 18.74 2.50 -9.45
CA THR A 132 19.41 1.19 -9.36
C THR A 132 18.50 0.18 -8.68
N VAL A 133 18.79 -1.12 -8.82
CA VAL A 133 17.97 -2.16 -8.20
C VAL A 133 17.87 -1.98 -6.67
N ASP A 134 18.98 -1.67 -6.01
CA ASP A 134 19.01 -1.46 -4.57
C ASP A 134 18.23 -0.19 -4.16
N ASP A 135 18.48 0.95 -4.83
CA ASP A 135 17.75 2.20 -4.57
C ASP A 135 16.24 2.03 -4.83
N TYR A 136 15.89 1.27 -5.88
CA TYR A 136 14.49 0.95 -6.19
C TYR A 136 13.84 0.17 -5.05
N LEU A 137 14.48 -0.90 -4.58
CA LEU A 137 13.94 -1.75 -3.51
C LEU A 137 13.75 -0.97 -2.21
N GLU A 138 14.68 -0.08 -1.85
CA GLU A 138 14.54 0.79 -0.68
C GLU A 138 13.37 1.77 -0.85
N LEU A 139 13.29 2.46 -1.98
CA LEU A 139 12.24 3.42 -2.25
C LEU A 139 10.88 2.73 -2.38
N ARG A 140 10.81 1.55 -3.03
CA ARG A 140 9.57 0.79 -3.23
C ARG A 140 8.92 0.35 -1.93
N ARG A 141 9.71 0.00 -0.91
CA ARG A 141 9.17 -0.32 0.43
C ARG A 141 8.40 0.85 1.02
N LEU A 142 8.81 2.07 0.74
CA LEU A 142 8.14 3.28 1.20
C LEU A 142 6.95 3.63 0.29
N THR A 143 7.13 3.67 -1.04
CA THR A 143 6.05 4.05 -1.96
C THR A 143 4.95 2.99 -2.05
N PHE A 144 5.25 1.70 -1.84
CA PHE A 144 4.24 0.66 -1.64
C PHE A 144 3.62 0.67 -0.23
N ALA A 145 4.05 1.60 0.63
CA ALA A 145 3.55 1.81 1.99
C ALA A 145 3.62 0.55 2.89
N HIS A 146 4.71 -0.24 2.80
CA HIS A 146 4.87 -1.49 3.55
C HIS A 146 4.56 -1.34 5.04
N ALA A 147 5.15 -0.32 5.70
CA ALA A 147 4.95 -0.10 7.13
C ALA A 147 3.48 0.20 7.48
N ILE A 148 2.76 0.89 6.61
CA ILE A 148 1.35 1.23 6.81
C ILE A 148 0.47 -0.03 6.81
N TRP A 149 0.63 -0.90 5.80
CA TRP A 149 -0.15 -2.14 5.72
C TRP A 149 0.16 -3.09 6.89
N ILE A 150 1.41 -3.10 7.38
CA ILE A 150 1.83 -3.86 8.56
C ILE A 150 1.23 -3.27 9.84
N ASP A 151 1.22 -1.94 10.00
CA ASP A 151 0.61 -1.30 11.17
C ASP A 151 -0.89 -1.61 11.26
N LEU A 152 -1.60 -1.72 10.14
CA LEU A 152 -3.03 -2.03 10.10
C LEU A 152 -3.36 -3.48 10.52
N LEU A 153 -2.37 -4.36 10.66
CA LEU A 153 -2.57 -5.69 11.27
C LEU A 153 -3.00 -5.59 12.75
N GLU A 154 -2.50 -4.61 13.48
CA GLU A 154 -2.78 -4.46 14.89
C GLU A 154 -4.25 -4.10 15.18
N PRO A 155 -4.84 -3.04 14.56
CA PRO A 155 -6.27 -2.79 14.72
C PRO A 155 -7.13 -3.92 14.17
N SER A 156 -6.72 -4.62 13.09
CA SER A 156 -7.44 -5.77 12.58
C SER A 156 -7.48 -6.95 13.57
N ALA A 157 -6.44 -7.10 14.39
CA ALA A 157 -6.37 -8.08 15.48
C ALA A 157 -6.94 -7.56 16.81
N GLY A 158 -7.39 -6.29 16.88
CA GLY A 158 -7.93 -5.66 18.07
C GLY A 158 -6.93 -5.43 19.19
N CYS A 159 -5.63 -5.44 18.90
CA CYS A 159 -4.58 -5.38 19.92
C CYS A 159 -3.33 -4.65 19.40
N GLU A 160 -2.89 -3.62 20.11
CA GLU A 160 -1.54 -3.08 19.92
C GLU A 160 -0.50 -4.08 20.40
N LEU A 161 0.39 -4.48 19.49
CA LEU A 161 1.47 -5.41 19.80
C LEU A 161 2.60 -4.71 20.57
N PRO A 162 3.18 -5.33 21.60
CA PRO A 162 4.33 -4.75 22.29
C PRO A 162 5.56 -4.69 21.39
N ASP A 163 6.48 -3.77 21.71
CA ASP A 163 7.75 -3.59 20.99
C ASP A 163 8.57 -4.88 20.90
N THR A 164 8.52 -5.73 21.92
CA THR A 164 9.20 -7.02 21.95
C THR A 164 8.73 -7.95 20.83
N VAL A 165 7.47 -7.86 20.40
CA VAL A 165 6.91 -8.59 19.27
C VAL A 165 7.23 -7.87 17.96
N ARG A 166 6.84 -6.59 17.88
CA ARG A 166 6.98 -5.81 16.63
C ARG A 166 8.41 -5.74 16.13
N LYS A 167 9.39 -5.68 17.06
CA LYS A 167 10.83 -5.64 16.74
C LYS A 167 11.47 -7.03 16.72
N HIS A 168 10.70 -8.10 16.95
CA HIS A 168 11.25 -9.44 16.90
C HIS A 168 11.66 -9.81 15.47
N PRO A 169 12.90 -10.30 15.25
CA PRO A 169 13.40 -10.54 13.89
C PRO A 169 12.52 -11.45 13.04
N GLU A 170 11.95 -12.50 13.62
CA GLU A 170 11.07 -13.44 12.91
C GLU A 170 9.75 -12.80 12.49
N PHE A 171 9.15 -11.98 13.37
CA PHE A 171 7.93 -11.24 13.04
C PHE A 171 8.19 -10.20 11.94
N GLN A 172 9.26 -9.42 12.07
CA GLN A 172 9.64 -8.45 11.06
C GLN A 172 9.97 -9.10 9.71
N ARG A 173 10.63 -10.28 9.75
CA ARG A 173 10.95 -11.02 8.52
C ARG A 173 9.69 -11.48 7.80
N ALA A 174 8.71 -12.05 8.52
CA ALA A 174 7.44 -12.46 7.95
C ALA A 174 6.68 -11.25 7.37
N ALA A 175 6.60 -10.15 8.13
CA ALA A 175 5.96 -8.91 7.70
C ALA A 175 6.61 -8.33 6.44
N LEU A 176 7.94 -8.25 6.40
CA LEU A 176 8.68 -7.75 5.25
C LEU A 176 8.41 -8.59 4.00
N LEU A 177 8.55 -9.91 4.10
CA LEU A 177 8.40 -10.81 2.96
C LEU A 177 6.98 -10.80 2.39
N SER A 178 5.94 -10.68 3.24
CA SER A 178 4.57 -10.56 2.77
C SER A 178 4.33 -9.29 1.94
N GLN A 179 4.99 -8.18 2.30
CA GLN A 179 4.91 -6.92 1.56
C GLN A 179 5.80 -6.91 0.32
N GLU A 180 7.00 -7.47 0.39
CA GLU A 180 7.87 -7.61 -0.79
C GLU A 180 7.20 -8.47 -1.87
N PHE A 181 6.55 -9.57 -1.48
CA PHE A 181 5.73 -10.34 -2.43
C PHE A 181 4.69 -9.45 -3.12
N ALA A 182 3.92 -8.67 -2.36
CA ALA A 182 2.86 -7.84 -2.91
C ALA A 182 3.41 -6.78 -3.88
N ALA A 183 4.52 -6.13 -3.52
CA ALA A 183 5.16 -5.12 -4.35
C ALA A 183 5.75 -5.72 -5.65
N TRP A 184 6.50 -6.81 -5.55
CA TRP A 184 7.13 -7.44 -6.72
C TRP A 184 6.12 -8.13 -7.63
N TYR A 185 5.03 -8.67 -7.06
CA TYR A 185 3.94 -9.22 -7.86
C TYR A 185 3.20 -8.12 -8.64
N ASN A 186 2.99 -6.97 -8.01
CA ASN A 186 2.46 -5.78 -8.67
C ASN A 186 3.39 -5.35 -9.82
N ASP A 187 4.69 -5.23 -9.57
CA ASP A 187 5.68 -4.86 -10.57
C ASP A 187 5.69 -5.84 -11.76
N LEU A 188 5.57 -7.14 -11.49
CA LEU A 188 5.49 -8.16 -12.55
C LEU A 188 4.23 -8.00 -13.41
N CYS A 189 3.08 -7.76 -12.78
CA CYS A 189 1.81 -7.64 -13.49
C CYS A 189 1.68 -6.32 -14.27
N SER A 190 2.25 -5.23 -13.73
CA SER A 190 2.20 -3.89 -14.35
C SER A 190 3.29 -3.65 -15.39
N LEU A 191 4.37 -4.45 -15.41
CA LEU A 191 5.55 -4.24 -16.25
C LEU A 191 5.24 -3.98 -17.74
N PRO A 192 4.34 -4.74 -18.42
CA PRO A 192 4.02 -4.48 -19.82
C PRO A 192 3.41 -3.10 -20.05
N LYS A 193 2.48 -2.69 -19.17
CA LYS A 193 1.82 -1.37 -19.21
C LYS A 193 2.83 -0.26 -18.97
N GLU A 194 3.71 -0.43 -18.00
CA GLU A 194 4.67 0.58 -17.57
C GLU A 194 5.79 0.78 -18.61
N ILE A 195 6.27 -0.28 -19.25
CA ILE A 195 7.18 -0.17 -20.40
C ILE A 195 6.50 0.59 -21.56
N ALA A 196 5.23 0.27 -21.86
CA ALA A 196 4.49 0.95 -22.92
C ALA A 196 4.22 2.44 -22.61
N GLY A 197 4.20 2.81 -21.33
CA GLY A 197 4.02 4.16 -20.81
C GLY A 197 5.31 4.95 -20.62
N ASP A 198 6.48 4.40 -20.96
CA ASP A 198 7.80 4.99 -20.70
C ASP A 198 8.03 5.30 -19.20
N GLU A 199 7.45 4.45 -18.32
CA GLU A 199 7.66 4.56 -16.88
C GLU A 199 9.08 4.16 -16.46
N VAL A 200 9.52 4.70 -15.33
CA VAL A 200 10.87 4.47 -14.80
C VAL A 200 10.87 3.74 -13.46
N HIS A 201 9.70 3.55 -12.86
CA HIS A 201 9.54 3.09 -11.47
C HIS A 201 8.92 1.69 -11.39
N ASN A 202 9.70 0.67 -11.77
CA ASN A 202 9.37 -0.75 -11.71
C ASN A 202 10.64 -1.58 -11.56
N LEU A 203 10.63 -2.63 -10.75
CA LEU A 203 11.81 -3.49 -10.54
C LEU A 203 12.31 -4.12 -11.85
N GLY A 204 11.40 -4.55 -12.72
CA GLY A 204 11.79 -5.08 -14.04
C GLY A 204 12.51 -4.05 -14.90
N ILE A 205 12.09 -2.79 -14.86
CA ILE A 205 12.74 -1.70 -15.59
C ILE A 205 14.14 -1.41 -15.01
N SER A 206 14.28 -1.42 -13.67
CA SER A 206 15.58 -1.27 -13.01
C SER A 206 16.54 -2.40 -13.35
N LEU A 207 16.05 -3.66 -13.38
CA LEU A 207 16.83 -4.84 -13.80
C LEU A 207 17.30 -4.72 -15.25
N ILE A 208 16.43 -4.37 -16.17
CA ILE A 208 16.77 -4.17 -17.59
C ILE A 208 17.86 -3.09 -17.73
N LYS A 209 17.71 -1.98 -17.01
CA LYS A 209 18.58 -0.81 -17.18
C LYS A 209 19.96 -0.99 -16.55
N HIS A 210 20.02 -1.55 -15.32
CA HIS A 210 21.25 -1.54 -14.50
C HIS A 210 21.95 -2.88 -14.44
N GLU A 211 21.22 -3.99 -14.67
CA GLU A 211 21.81 -5.32 -14.77
C GLU A 211 21.92 -5.81 -16.24
N GLU A 212 21.57 -4.91 -17.21
CA GLU A 212 21.67 -5.16 -18.63
C GLU A 212 20.89 -6.41 -19.11
N LEU A 213 19.79 -6.76 -18.39
CA LEU A 213 18.95 -7.90 -18.71
C LEU A 213 18.04 -7.58 -19.91
N THR A 214 17.75 -8.59 -20.70
CA THR A 214 16.63 -8.54 -21.63
C THR A 214 15.30 -8.53 -20.87
N LEU A 215 14.21 -8.15 -21.50
CA LEU A 215 12.87 -8.19 -20.88
C LEU A 215 12.53 -9.61 -20.41
N GLU A 216 12.86 -10.64 -21.18
CA GLU A 216 12.60 -12.03 -20.82
C GLU A 216 13.38 -12.44 -19.56
N GLU A 217 14.66 -12.07 -19.48
CA GLU A 217 15.52 -12.32 -18.30
C GLU A 217 15.04 -11.54 -17.08
N ALA A 218 14.62 -10.28 -17.22
CA ALA A 218 14.08 -9.49 -16.11
C ALA A 218 12.77 -10.09 -15.56
N VAL A 219 11.86 -10.56 -16.43
CA VAL A 219 10.65 -11.29 -16.03
C VAL A 219 11.00 -12.60 -15.32
N ALA A 220 11.99 -13.35 -15.81
CA ALA A 220 12.44 -14.57 -15.18
C ALA A 220 13.04 -14.30 -13.78
N GLU A 221 13.83 -13.24 -13.63
CA GLU A 221 14.41 -12.83 -12.36
C GLU A 221 13.34 -12.36 -11.36
N LEU A 222 12.34 -11.56 -11.79
CA LEU A 222 11.20 -11.18 -10.95
C LEU A 222 10.45 -12.42 -10.43
N ARG A 223 10.14 -13.38 -11.30
CA ARG A 223 9.50 -14.64 -10.91
C ARG A 223 10.34 -15.42 -9.91
N ARG A 224 11.63 -15.53 -10.13
CA ARG A 224 12.56 -16.20 -9.21
C ARG A 224 12.57 -15.54 -7.83
N ARG A 225 12.62 -14.20 -7.78
CA ARG A 225 12.54 -13.44 -6.51
C ARG A 225 11.22 -13.68 -5.80
N ILE A 226 10.10 -13.66 -6.51
CA ILE A 226 8.77 -13.93 -5.97
C ILE A 226 8.69 -15.35 -5.40
N GLU A 227 9.14 -16.36 -6.14
CA GLU A 227 9.17 -17.75 -5.67
C GLU A 227 10.04 -17.92 -4.42
N GLN A 228 11.23 -17.33 -4.41
CA GLN A 228 12.12 -17.33 -3.25
C GLN A 228 11.45 -16.65 -2.05
N CYS A 229 10.83 -15.50 -2.26
CA CYS A 229 10.11 -14.75 -1.22
C CYS A 229 9.01 -15.60 -0.57
N ILE A 230 8.24 -16.36 -1.35
CA ILE A 230 7.22 -17.28 -0.84
C ILE A 230 7.86 -18.37 0.05
N GLN A 231 8.94 -18.98 -0.41
CA GLN A 231 9.63 -20.04 0.36
C GLN A 231 10.21 -19.50 1.68
N GLU A 232 10.82 -18.33 1.62
CA GLU A 232 11.37 -17.67 2.81
C GLU A 232 10.26 -17.24 3.79
N PHE A 233 9.12 -16.76 3.27
CA PHE A 233 7.95 -16.42 4.10
C PHE A 233 7.46 -17.64 4.89
N LEU A 234 7.33 -18.81 4.26
CA LEU A 234 6.90 -20.03 4.94
C LEU A 234 7.85 -20.46 6.09
N ALA A 235 9.12 -20.08 6.01
CA ALA A 235 10.07 -20.29 7.10
C ALA A 235 9.91 -19.23 8.20
N ALA A 236 9.82 -17.95 7.83
CA ALA A 236 9.63 -16.83 8.75
C ALA A 236 8.30 -16.90 9.50
N GLU A 237 7.23 -17.33 8.84
CA GLU A 237 5.92 -17.55 9.46
C GLU A 237 6.00 -18.53 10.64
N ARG A 238 6.69 -19.66 10.46
CA ARG A 238 6.89 -20.61 11.57
C ARG A 238 7.70 -20.00 12.72
N GLY A 239 8.64 -19.11 12.40
CA GLY A 239 9.37 -18.31 13.39
C GLY A 239 8.46 -17.36 14.16
N ALA A 240 7.67 -16.58 13.44
CA ALA A 240 6.72 -15.64 14.05
C ALA A 240 5.64 -16.33 14.89
N LEU A 241 5.18 -17.52 14.52
CA LEU A 241 4.25 -18.31 15.32
C LEU A 241 4.89 -18.82 16.62
N ARG A 242 6.20 -19.18 16.63
CA ARG A 242 6.92 -19.51 17.86
C ARG A 242 6.98 -18.31 18.81
N VAL A 243 7.12 -17.10 18.30
CA VAL A 243 7.06 -15.88 19.14
C VAL A 243 5.73 -15.79 19.88
N ALA A 244 4.62 -16.13 19.21
CA ALA A 244 3.30 -16.19 19.85
C ALA A 244 3.28 -17.24 20.98
N ASP A 245 3.85 -18.41 20.78
CA ASP A 245 3.90 -19.48 21.78
C ASP A 245 4.78 -19.11 22.98
N GLU A 246 5.87 -18.37 22.76
CA GLU A 246 6.76 -17.89 23.83
C GLU A 246 6.14 -16.78 24.69
N ILE A 247 5.21 -15.99 24.10
CA ILE A 247 4.51 -14.90 24.81
C ILE A 247 3.33 -15.41 25.61
N ASP A 248 2.75 -16.53 25.23
CA ASP A 248 1.63 -17.14 25.96
C ASP A 248 2.13 -17.74 27.29
N ASP A 249 2.25 -16.88 28.28
CA ASP A 249 2.69 -17.23 29.64
C ASP A 249 1.56 -17.77 30.56
N GLY A 250 0.40 -18.04 29.95
CA GLY A 250 -0.81 -18.49 30.65
C GLY A 250 -1.60 -17.36 31.33
N THR A 251 -1.13 -16.12 31.30
CA THR A 251 -1.92 -14.96 31.76
C THR A 251 -2.94 -14.55 30.70
N VAL A 252 -3.99 -13.84 31.09
CA VAL A 252 -5.00 -13.30 30.18
C VAL A 252 -4.32 -12.39 29.14
N ARG A 253 -3.42 -11.52 29.59
CA ARG A 253 -2.74 -10.58 28.69
C ARG A 253 -1.74 -11.27 27.76
N GLY A 254 -0.98 -12.24 28.24
CA GLY A 254 -0.07 -13.04 27.41
C GLY A 254 -0.83 -13.76 26.30
N LYS A 255 -1.96 -14.36 26.65
CA LYS A 255 -2.83 -15.03 25.68
C LYS A 255 -3.42 -14.06 24.64
N GLU A 256 -3.93 -12.90 25.06
CA GLU A 256 -4.46 -11.87 24.15
C GLU A 256 -3.40 -11.43 23.11
N ILE A 257 -2.17 -11.19 23.57
CA ILE A 257 -1.06 -10.79 22.67
C ILE A 257 -0.70 -11.95 21.74
N ALA A 258 -0.59 -13.17 22.25
CA ALA A 258 -0.28 -14.35 21.45
C ALA A 258 -1.34 -14.60 20.36
N ASP A 259 -2.62 -14.48 20.69
CA ASP A 259 -3.72 -14.62 19.74
C ASP A 259 -3.68 -13.50 18.68
N ALA A 260 -3.36 -12.26 19.08
CA ALA A 260 -3.18 -11.16 18.12
C ALA A 260 -1.98 -11.40 17.19
N VAL A 261 -0.85 -11.91 17.69
CA VAL A 261 0.30 -12.28 16.84
C VAL A 261 -0.10 -13.36 15.82
N ARG A 262 -0.82 -14.39 16.27
CA ARG A 262 -1.30 -15.44 15.37
C ARG A 262 -2.23 -14.89 14.28
N ALA A 263 -3.15 -13.98 14.64
CA ALA A 263 -4.03 -13.30 13.70
C ALA A 263 -3.26 -12.44 12.69
N CYS A 264 -2.28 -11.65 13.14
CA CYS A 264 -1.41 -10.87 12.28
C CYS A 264 -0.65 -11.75 11.28
N VAL A 265 -0.06 -12.85 11.75
CA VAL A 265 0.70 -13.78 10.90
C VAL A 265 -0.22 -14.49 9.89
N ALA A 266 -1.43 -14.88 10.29
CA ALA A 266 -2.43 -15.44 9.38
C ALA A 266 -2.82 -14.44 8.28
N ASN A 267 -3.00 -13.15 8.63
CA ASN A 267 -3.29 -12.11 7.66
C ASN A 267 -2.11 -11.85 6.71
N MET A 268 -0.87 -11.86 7.20
CA MET A 268 0.31 -11.81 6.32
C MET A 268 0.32 -12.94 5.28
N ARG A 269 -0.10 -14.14 5.67
CA ARG A 269 -0.26 -15.28 4.74
C ARG A 269 -1.39 -15.03 3.74
N ASN A 270 -2.51 -14.47 4.17
CA ASN A 270 -3.65 -14.19 3.31
C ASN A 270 -3.31 -13.18 2.21
N TRP A 271 -2.35 -12.29 2.43
CA TRP A 271 -1.93 -11.31 1.43
C TRP A 271 -1.45 -11.96 0.14
N PHE A 272 -0.78 -13.11 0.19
CA PHE A 272 -0.31 -13.80 -1.02
C PHE A 272 -1.47 -14.18 -1.95
N SER A 273 -2.53 -14.78 -1.42
CA SER A 273 -3.70 -15.14 -2.21
C SER A 273 -4.53 -13.94 -2.62
N SER A 274 -4.65 -12.92 -1.75
CA SER A 274 -5.45 -11.73 -2.03
C SER A 274 -4.79 -10.85 -3.09
N VAL A 275 -3.47 -10.68 -3.06
CA VAL A 275 -2.70 -9.98 -4.11
C VAL A 275 -2.83 -10.70 -5.43
N TYR A 276 -2.63 -12.03 -5.43
CA TYR A 276 -2.79 -12.83 -6.64
C TYR A 276 -4.18 -12.64 -7.25
N TRP A 277 -5.23 -12.85 -6.45
CA TRP A 277 -6.62 -12.69 -6.88
C TRP A 277 -6.88 -11.26 -7.41
N PHE A 278 -6.46 -10.23 -6.68
CA PHE A 278 -6.68 -8.84 -7.05
C PHE A 278 -6.11 -8.49 -8.42
N HIS A 279 -4.91 -8.96 -8.75
CA HIS A 279 -4.28 -8.67 -10.05
C HIS A 279 -4.94 -9.42 -11.22
N HIS A 280 -5.74 -10.45 -10.94
CA HIS A 280 -6.45 -11.22 -11.97
C HIS A 280 -7.91 -10.82 -12.15
N GLU A 281 -8.54 -10.25 -11.10
CA GLU A 281 -9.97 -9.96 -11.11
C GLU A 281 -10.27 -8.44 -11.14
N SER A 282 -9.33 -7.60 -10.69
CA SER A 282 -9.53 -6.16 -10.70
C SER A 282 -9.49 -5.58 -12.10
N GLY A 283 -10.47 -4.73 -12.42
CA GLY A 283 -10.50 -3.95 -13.65
C GLY A 283 -9.27 -3.06 -13.88
N ARG A 284 -8.50 -2.78 -12.81
CA ARG A 284 -7.25 -2.00 -12.88
C ARG A 284 -6.19 -2.67 -13.78
N TYR A 285 -6.21 -4.01 -13.92
CA TYR A 285 -5.23 -4.79 -14.68
C TYR A 285 -5.82 -5.44 -15.93
N MET A 286 -7.12 -5.24 -16.25
CA MET A 286 -7.73 -5.79 -17.47
C MET A 286 -7.24 -5.04 -18.70
N VAL A 287 -6.85 -5.78 -19.75
CA VAL A 287 -6.21 -5.27 -20.97
C VAL A 287 -7.09 -4.24 -21.69
N ASP A 288 -8.41 -4.40 -21.67
CA ASP A 288 -9.37 -3.48 -22.31
C ASP A 288 -9.46 -2.12 -21.61
N SER A 289 -8.96 -1.99 -20.38
CA SER A 289 -8.87 -0.71 -19.66
C SER A 289 -7.62 0.10 -20.03
N TRP A 290 -6.68 -0.48 -20.76
CA TRP A 290 -5.41 0.16 -21.11
C TRP A 290 -5.47 1.02 -22.38
N ASP A 291 -6.49 0.83 -23.22
CA ASP A 291 -6.67 1.59 -24.47
C ASP A 291 -7.18 3.03 -24.23
N ASP A 292 -7.72 3.31 -23.06
CA ASP A 292 -8.12 4.65 -22.68
C ASP A 292 -7.09 5.26 -21.72
N ARG A 293 -6.18 6.08 -22.26
CA ARG A 293 -5.32 7.00 -21.48
C ARG A 293 -6.15 8.07 -20.76
N SER A 294 -7.46 7.91 -20.70
CA SER A 294 -8.37 8.76 -19.97
C SER A 294 -8.16 8.53 -18.48
N THR A 295 -7.94 9.61 -17.80
CA THR A 295 -7.92 9.73 -16.35
C THR A 295 -9.17 9.06 -15.77
N PRO A 296 -9.08 8.28 -14.69
CA PRO A 296 -10.24 7.71 -14.03
C PRO A 296 -11.36 8.74 -13.87
N PRO A 297 -12.62 8.36 -14.05
CA PRO A 297 -13.74 9.31 -14.16
C PRO A 297 -13.96 10.18 -12.92
N TYR A 298 -13.49 9.77 -11.76
CA TYR A 298 -13.55 10.55 -10.51
C TYR A 298 -12.44 11.62 -10.41
N VAL A 299 -11.45 11.60 -11.30
CA VAL A 299 -10.32 12.54 -11.31
C VAL A 299 -10.59 13.74 -12.23
N ASN A 300 -11.62 13.69 -13.08
CA ASN A 300 -11.90 14.69 -14.13
C ASN A 300 -12.72 15.91 -13.69
N ASN A 301 -13.11 16.05 -12.42
CA ASN A 301 -14.00 17.14 -12.00
C ASN A 301 -13.34 18.51 -11.73
N GLU A 302 -12.02 18.66 -11.91
CA GLU A 302 -11.33 19.94 -11.65
C GLU A 302 -11.10 20.84 -12.87
N ALA A 303 -11.54 20.46 -14.06
CA ALA A 303 -11.27 21.23 -15.28
C ALA A 303 -12.18 22.48 -15.47
N ALA A 304 -13.06 22.81 -14.53
CA ALA A 304 -14.04 23.90 -14.68
C ALA A 304 -13.72 25.18 -13.89
N GLY A 305 -12.60 25.29 -13.21
CA GLY A 305 -12.34 26.35 -12.23
C GLY A 305 -11.11 27.24 -12.38
N GLU A 306 -10.24 27.02 -13.37
CA GLU A 306 -9.09 27.93 -13.56
C GLU A 306 -9.13 28.58 -14.97
N LYS A 307 -9.75 29.78 -15.02
CA LYS A 307 -9.45 30.82 -16.02
C LYS A 307 -8.70 31.93 -15.32
#